data_ceb878cc270fb6fcaa0cfcb12350e0a8
#
_entry.id   ceb878cc270fb6fcaa0cfcb12350e0a8
#
_cell.length_a   1.000
_cell.length_b   1.000
_cell.length_c   1.000
_cell.angle_alpha   90.00
_cell.angle_beta   90.00
_cell.angle_gamma   90.00
#
_symmetry.space_group_name_H-M   'P 1'
#
loop_
_entity.id
_entity.type
_entity.pdbx_description
1 polymer ?
#
loop_
_entity_poly.entity_id
_entity_poly.type
_entity_poly.pdbx_seq_one_letter_code
_entity_poly.pdbx_strand_id
1 'polypeptide(L)'
;MNKRVKIVATLGPAVEIRGGKKFGDDGYWGEKLDVEASAQNIAKLIEAGANTFRFNFSHGDHAEQGERMATVKRAEEIAGQKVGFLLDTKGPEIRTELFEGDAKEYSYKTGEKIRVATKQGIKSTREVIALNVAGGLDIYDDVEVGRQVLV
;
A
#
# COMPACT_ATOMS: atom_id res chain seq x y z
N MET A 1 -20.13 -7.41 24.12
CA MET A 1 -19.93 -8.88 23.98
C MET A 1 -18.50 -9.13 23.51
N ASN A 2 -17.68 -9.87 24.28
CA ASN A 2 -16.31 -10.19 23.85
C ASN A 2 -16.37 -11.24 22.73
N LYS A 3 -16.15 -10.82 21.50
CA LYS A 3 -16.05 -11.73 20.38
C LYS A 3 -14.79 -12.60 20.50
N ARG A 4 -14.94 -13.91 20.36
CA ARG A 4 -13.81 -14.86 20.34
C ARG A 4 -12.98 -14.75 19.06
N VAL A 5 -13.60 -14.34 17.95
CA VAL A 5 -12.94 -14.13 16.65
C VAL A 5 -12.76 -12.64 16.43
N LYS A 6 -11.55 -12.23 16.04
CA LYS A 6 -11.26 -10.86 15.62
C LYS A 6 -11.58 -10.69 14.13
N ILE A 7 -12.30 -9.61 13.82
CA ILE A 7 -12.54 -9.20 12.44
C ILE A 7 -11.59 -8.08 12.12
N VAL A 8 -10.63 -8.36 11.23
CA VAL A 8 -9.63 -7.39 10.78
C VAL A 8 -10.12 -6.74 9.50
N ALA A 9 -10.28 -5.43 9.50
CA ALA A 9 -10.56 -4.65 8.31
C ALA A 9 -9.29 -3.91 7.86
N THR A 10 -8.87 -4.10 6.62
CA THR A 10 -7.78 -3.31 6.03
C THR A 10 -8.32 -1.96 5.61
N LEU A 11 -7.70 -0.89 6.08
CA LEU A 11 -8.05 0.46 5.67
C LEU A 11 -7.53 0.76 4.26
N GLY A 12 -8.33 1.51 3.54
CA GLY A 12 -8.00 1.93 2.19
C GLY A 12 -9.11 2.81 1.60
N PRO A 13 -9.00 3.14 0.32
CA PRO A 13 -9.86 4.12 -0.35
C PRO A 13 -11.37 3.85 -0.26
N ALA A 14 -11.77 2.59 -0.08
CA ALA A 14 -13.19 2.21 -0.03
C ALA A 14 -13.98 2.87 1.12
N VAL A 15 -13.30 3.27 2.20
CA VAL A 15 -13.92 3.97 3.33
C VAL A 15 -13.50 5.42 3.45
N GLU A 16 -12.50 5.84 2.67
CA GLU A 16 -11.97 7.19 2.69
C GLU A 16 -12.83 8.13 1.83
N ILE A 17 -13.12 9.29 2.37
CA ILE A 17 -13.68 10.42 1.64
C ILE A 17 -12.59 11.47 1.52
N ARG A 18 -12.37 12.01 0.31
CA ARG A 18 -11.36 13.03 0.03
C ARG A 18 -12.01 14.20 -0.69
N GLY A 19 -12.00 15.39 -0.08
CA GLY A 19 -12.67 16.58 -0.63
C GLY A 19 -14.15 16.33 -0.97
N GLY A 20 -14.88 15.55 -0.16
CA GLY A 20 -16.26 15.15 -0.42
C GLY A 20 -16.44 14.04 -1.47
N LYS A 21 -15.37 13.57 -2.10
CA LYS A 21 -15.36 12.55 -3.14
C LYS A 21 -15.16 11.15 -2.56
N LYS A 22 -15.74 10.14 -3.22
CA LYS A 22 -15.52 8.71 -2.93
C LYS A 22 -14.51 8.13 -3.89
N PHE A 23 -13.93 6.99 -3.52
CA PHE A 23 -13.04 6.24 -4.39
C PHE A 23 -13.74 5.90 -5.72
N GLY A 24 -13.08 6.25 -6.82
CA GLY A 24 -13.61 6.12 -8.18
C GLY A 24 -14.11 7.43 -8.78
N ASP A 25 -14.34 8.47 -7.98
CA ASP A 25 -14.72 9.80 -8.49
C ASP A 25 -13.50 10.50 -9.11
N ASP A 26 -13.73 11.31 -10.13
CA ASP A 26 -12.68 12.08 -10.79
C ASP A 26 -11.98 13.02 -9.81
N GLY A 27 -10.63 13.00 -9.83
CA GLY A 27 -9.80 13.83 -8.97
C GLY A 27 -9.75 13.41 -7.51
N TYR A 28 -10.28 12.24 -7.14
CA TYR A 28 -10.24 11.72 -5.76
C TYR A 28 -8.83 11.77 -5.15
N TRP A 29 -7.81 11.33 -5.87
CA TRP A 29 -6.44 11.24 -5.37
C TRP A 29 -5.74 12.60 -5.17
N GLY A 30 -6.26 13.67 -5.79
CA GLY A 30 -5.75 15.03 -5.62
C GLY A 30 -6.30 15.75 -4.38
N GLU A 31 -7.26 15.17 -3.69
CA GLU A 31 -7.95 15.79 -2.56
C GLU A 31 -7.42 15.30 -1.21
N LYS A 32 -7.52 16.17 -0.21
CA LYS A 32 -7.19 15.81 1.17
C LYS A 32 -8.22 14.88 1.77
N LEU A 33 -7.77 14.01 2.68
CA LEU A 33 -8.63 13.14 3.45
C LEU A 33 -9.59 13.96 4.31
N ASP A 34 -10.88 13.70 4.17
CA ASP A 34 -11.91 14.20 5.07
C ASP A 34 -12.03 13.23 6.25
N VAL A 35 -11.39 13.59 7.35
CA VAL A 35 -11.31 12.76 8.56
C VAL A 35 -12.69 12.48 9.13
N GLU A 36 -13.58 13.48 9.21
CA GLU A 36 -14.90 13.30 9.82
C GLU A 36 -15.82 12.41 8.98
N ALA A 37 -15.90 12.67 7.67
CA ALA A 37 -16.71 11.84 6.77
C ALA A 37 -16.19 10.41 6.67
N SER A 38 -14.88 10.23 6.63
CA SER A 38 -14.25 8.91 6.62
C SER A 38 -14.45 8.17 7.94
N ALA A 39 -14.34 8.86 9.07
CA ALA A 39 -14.58 8.28 10.38
C ALA A 39 -16.01 7.76 10.56
N GLN A 40 -17.01 8.44 9.99
CA GLN A 40 -18.38 7.94 9.97
C GLN A 40 -18.52 6.61 9.21
N ASN A 41 -17.81 6.45 8.11
CA ASN A 41 -17.80 5.19 7.36
C ASN A 41 -17.11 4.07 8.16
N ILE A 42 -16.01 4.39 8.81
CA ILE A 42 -15.28 3.43 9.67
C ILE A 42 -16.10 3.06 10.89
N ALA A 43 -16.84 4.00 11.52
CA ALA A 43 -17.72 3.74 12.64
C ALA A 43 -18.79 2.69 12.28
N LYS A 44 -19.38 2.74 11.09
CA LYS A 44 -20.31 1.71 10.60
C LYS A 44 -19.66 0.32 10.53
N LEU A 45 -18.37 0.22 10.19
CA LEU A 45 -17.65 -1.05 10.21
C LEU A 45 -17.44 -1.54 11.64
N ILE A 46 -17.17 -0.65 12.60
CA ILE A 46 -17.06 -0.98 14.03
C ILE A 46 -18.40 -1.51 14.53
N GLU A 47 -19.50 -0.83 14.25
CA GLU A 47 -20.86 -1.24 14.59
C GLU A 47 -21.23 -2.60 13.98
N ALA A 48 -20.83 -2.84 12.72
CA ALA A 48 -21.00 -4.13 12.04
C ALA A 48 -20.11 -5.24 12.62
N GLY A 49 -19.14 -4.88 13.47
CA GLY A 49 -18.35 -5.81 14.26
C GLY A 49 -16.87 -5.92 13.91
N ALA A 50 -16.32 -5.08 13.04
CA ALA A 50 -14.89 -4.95 12.89
C ALA A 50 -14.28 -4.47 14.21
N ASN A 51 -13.24 -5.13 14.68
CA ASN A 51 -12.62 -4.82 15.96
C ASN A 51 -11.10 -4.67 15.89
N THR A 52 -10.54 -4.76 14.71
CA THR A 52 -9.12 -4.49 14.43
C THR A 52 -9.01 -3.85 13.05
N PHE A 53 -8.24 -2.77 12.94
CA PHE A 53 -7.96 -2.12 11.67
C PHE A 53 -6.50 -2.28 11.30
N ARG A 54 -6.26 -2.78 10.07
CA ARG A 54 -4.91 -3.01 9.53
C ARG A 54 -4.50 -1.81 8.69
N PHE A 55 -3.33 -1.28 9.00
CA PHE A 55 -2.65 -0.21 8.27
C PHE A 55 -1.52 -0.83 7.46
N ASN A 56 -1.67 -0.86 6.14
CA ASN A 56 -0.66 -1.43 5.25
C ASN A 56 0.40 -0.38 4.91
N PHE A 57 1.57 -0.49 5.53
CA PHE A 57 2.71 0.42 5.34
C PHE A 57 3.49 0.17 4.05
N SER A 58 3.09 -0.80 3.24
CA SER A 58 3.61 -0.94 1.87
C SER A 58 3.06 0.14 0.92
N HIS A 59 2.02 0.87 1.33
CA HIS A 59 1.38 1.93 0.55
C HIS A 59 1.30 3.23 1.36
N GLY A 60 1.48 4.35 0.65
CA GLY A 60 1.47 5.67 1.25
C GLY A 60 2.73 5.95 2.09
N ASP A 61 2.77 7.13 2.66
CA ASP A 61 3.83 7.56 3.55
C ASP A 61 3.39 7.58 5.02
N HIS A 62 4.31 7.96 5.93
CA HIS A 62 4.02 8.03 7.36
C HIS A 62 2.95 9.08 7.70
N ALA A 63 2.87 10.17 6.92
CA ALA A 63 1.88 11.22 7.16
C ALA A 63 0.47 10.70 6.82
N GLU A 64 0.30 10.05 5.67
CA GLU A 64 -0.96 9.42 5.29
C GLU A 64 -1.41 8.34 6.28
N GLN A 65 -0.49 7.48 6.74
CA GLN A 65 -0.81 6.46 7.74
C GLN A 65 -1.20 7.11 9.08
N GLY A 66 -0.55 8.22 9.46
CA GLY A 66 -0.92 9.01 10.63
C GLY A 66 -2.34 9.59 10.54
N GLU A 67 -2.72 10.14 9.39
CA GLU A 67 -4.08 10.62 9.13
C GLU A 67 -5.12 9.50 9.21
N ARG A 68 -4.83 8.33 8.64
CA ARG A 68 -5.69 7.14 8.75
C ARG A 68 -5.87 6.69 10.20
N MET A 69 -4.78 6.68 10.99
CA MET A 69 -4.86 6.34 12.42
C MET A 69 -5.71 7.35 13.20
N ALA A 70 -5.56 8.64 12.92
CA ALA A 70 -6.40 9.69 13.53
C ALA A 70 -7.88 9.50 13.15
N THR A 71 -8.15 9.12 11.90
CA THR A 71 -9.51 8.84 11.42
C THR A 71 -10.13 7.65 12.16
N VAL A 72 -9.38 6.57 12.40
CA VAL A 72 -9.88 5.44 13.21
C VAL A 72 -10.14 5.85 14.66
N LYS A 73 -9.26 6.65 15.28
CA LYS A 73 -9.49 7.17 16.64
C LYS A 73 -10.77 8.00 16.69
N ARG A 74 -11.03 8.82 15.69
CA ARG A 74 -12.29 9.55 15.59
C ARG A 74 -13.49 8.63 15.44
N ALA A 75 -13.36 7.57 14.63
CA ALA A 75 -14.41 6.56 14.48
C ALA A 75 -14.69 5.79 15.78
N GLU A 76 -13.68 5.53 16.62
CA GLU A 76 -13.86 4.95 17.97
C GLU A 76 -14.75 5.84 18.86
N GLU A 77 -14.56 7.16 18.77
CA GLU A 77 -15.38 8.12 19.53
C GLU A 77 -16.83 8.10 19.05
N ILE A 78 -17.05 8.08 17.74
CA ILE A 78 -18.39 8.04 17.12
C ILE A 78 -19.11 6.73 17.51
N ALA A 79 -18.43 5.60 17.39
CA ALA A 79 -19.01 4.28 17.66
C ALA A 79 -19.07 3.94 19.17
N GLY A 80 -18.42 4.73 20.03
CA GLY A 80 -18.34 4.46 21.47
C GLY A 80 -17.58 3.18 21.81
N GLN A 81 -16.74 2.66 20.91
CA GLN A 81 -16.05 1.38 21.06
C GLN A 81 -14.58 1.48 20.63
N LYS A 82 -13.69 0.96 21.46
CA LYS A 82 -12.26 0.82 21.14
C LYS A 82 -11.99 -0.35 20.21
N VAL A 83 -11.01 -0.19 19.31
CA VAL A 83 -10.58 -1.20 18.36
C VAL A 83 -9.07 -1.41 18.40
N GLY A 84 -8.62 -2.55 17.88
CA GLY A 84 -7.19 -2.84 17.74
C GLY A 84 -6.61 -2.15 16.51
N PHE A 85 -5.35 -1.74 16.59
CA PHE A 85 -4.54 -1.23 15.49
C PHE A 85 -3.49 -2.27 15.13
N LEU A 86 -3.48 -2.71 13.89
CA LEU A 86 -2.50 -3.64 13.35
C LEU A 86 -1.65 -2.91 12.32
N LEU A 87 -0.38 -2.67 12.68
CA LEU A 87 0.60 -2.14 11.74
C LEU A 87 1.20 -3.30 10.96
N ASP A 88 0.97 -3.31 9.66
CA ASP A 88 1.59 -4.26 8.75
C ASP A 88 2.76 -3.57 8.07
N THR A 89 3.94 -3.80 8.62
CA THR A 89 5.17 -3.15 8.17
C THR A 89 5.66 -3.76 6.87
N LYS A 90 6.24 -2.94 6.03
CA LYS A 90 6.95 -3.41 4.84
C LYS A 90 8.11 -4.31 5.26
N GLY A 91 8.14 -5.53 4.71
CA GLY A 91 9.27 -6.44 4.88
C GLY A 91 10.46 -6.07 3.98
N PRO A 92 11.58 -6.82 4.07
CA PRO A 92 12.65 -6.75 3.08
C PRO A 92 12.10 -7.27 1.75
N GLU A 93 12.03 -6.40 0.76
CA GLU A 93 11.46 -6.70 -0.55
C GLU A 93 12.44 -6.34 -1.66
N ILE A 94 12.47 -7.17 -2.70
CA ILE A 94 13.07 -6.85 -3.98
C ILE A 94 11.92 -6.47 -4.90
N ARG A 95 11.92 -5.25 -5.39
CA ARG A 95 10.88 -4.74 -6.29
C ARG A 95 11.48 -4.18 -7.55
N THR A 96 10.69 -4.17 -8.63
CA THR A 96 11.05 -3.38 -9.80
C THR A 96 10.89 -1.89 -9.51
N GLU A 97 11.82 -1.09 -9.99
CA GLU A 97 11.70 0.36 -9.97
C GLU A 97 10.62 0.85 -10.92
N LEU A 98 10.11 2.04 -10.63
CA LEU A 98 9.14 2.71 -11.50
C LEU A 98 9.72 2.88 -12.91
N PHE A 99 8.84 2.84 -13.90
CA PHE A 99 9.19 3.06 -15.28
C PHE A 99 9.54 4.53 -15.55
N GLU A 100 10.39 4.75 -16.53
CA GLU A 100 10.69 6.09 -17.03
C GLU A 100 9.50 6.66 -17.81
N GLY A 101 9.26 7.96 -17.67
CA GLY A 101 8.12 8.64 -18.29
C GLY A 101 6.78 8.23 -17.67
N ASP A 102 5.74 8.17 -18.52
CA ASP A 102 4.36 7.86 -18.11
C ASP A 102 3.98 6.38 -18.26
N ALA A 103 4.95 5.52 -18.58
CA ALA A 103 4.70 4.08 -18.75
C ALA A 103 4.29 3.44 -17.42
N LYS A 104 3.19 2.69 -17.44
CA LYS A 104 2.70 1.95 -16.28
C LYS A 104 3.07 0.47 -16.33
N GLU A 105 3.28 -0.05 -17.51
CA GLU A 105 3.61 -1.47 -17.76
C GLU A 105 4.35 -1.64 -19.06
N TYR A 106 5.09 -2.73 -19.17
CA TYR A 106 5.68 -3.23 -20.42
C TYR A 106 5.35 -4.70 -20.60
N SER A 107 4.97 -5.06 -21.83
CA SER A 107 4.72 -6.45 -22.19
C SER A 107 5.95 -7.06 -22.88
N TYR A 108 6.29 -8.28 -22.50
CA TYR A 108 7.40 -9.05 -23.06
C TYR A 108 6.90 -10.34 -23.69
N LYS A 109 7.56 -10.76 -24.75
CA LYS A 109 7.26 -12.05 -25.40
C LYS A 109 8.15 -13.15 -24.83
N THR A 110 7.64 -14.37 -24.81
CA THR A 110 8.43 -15.53 -24.43
C THR A 110 9.72 -15.62 -25.26
N GLY A 111 10.86 -15.79 -24.59
CA GLY A 111 12.17 -15.83 -25.22
C GLY A 111 12.82 -14.47 -25.47
N GLU A 112 12.15 -13.39 -25.16
CA GLU A 112 12.73 -12.04 -25.23
C GLU A 112 13.82 -11.87 -24.16
N LYS A 113 14.96 -11.29 -24.57
CA LYS A 113 16.07 -11.00 -23.68
C LYS A 113 15.91 -9.60 -23.11
N ILE A 114 15.92 -9.49 -21.80
CA ILE A 114 15.91 -8.23 -21.07
C ILE A 114 17.13 -8.14 -20.17
N ARG A 115 17.58 -6.93 -19.88
CA ARG A 115 18.61 -6.69 -18.87
C ARG A 115 17.95 -6.38 -17.53
N VAL A 116 18.56 -6.85 -16.46
CA VAL A 116 18.18 -6.50 -15.09
C VAL A 116 19.32 -5.67 -14.49
N ALA A 117 18.99 -4.51 -13.96
CA ALA A 117 19.94 -3.64 -13.28
C ALA A 117 19.66 -3.67 -11.78
N THR A 118 20.69 -3.95 -10.99
CA THR A 118 20.62 -3.99 -9.52
C THR A 118 21.07 -2.68 -8.89
N LYS A 119 21.64 -1.77 -9.69
CA LYS A 119 22.09 -0.47 -9.22
C LYS A 119 20.91 0.42 -8.86
N GLN A 120 20.91 0.96 -7.66
CA GLN A 120 19.88 1.86 -7.17
C GLN A 120 19.81 3.21 -7.90
N GLY A 121 18.60 3.80 -7.91
CA GLY A 121 18.36 5.12 -8.50
C GLY A 121 18.22 5.13 -10.02
N ILE A 122 18.16 3.95 -10.65
CA ILE A 122 17.87 3.81 -12.09
C ILE A 122 16.40 3.49 -12.24
N LYS A 123 15.70 4.18 -13.13
CA LYS A 123 14.32 3.83 -13.50
C LYS A 123 14.32 2.69 -14.51
N SER A 124 13.25 1.90 -14.48
CA SER A 124 13.04 0.84 -15.47
C SER A 124 12.67 1.42 -16.84
N THR A 125 13.21 0.79 -17.89
CA THR A 125 12.85 1.08 -19.28
C THR A 125 12.35 -0.21 -19.95
N ARG A 126 11.99 -0.12 -21.24
CA ARG A 126 11.61 -1.31 -22.04
C ARG A 126 12.75 -2.35 -22.15
N GLU A 127 14.01 -1.92 -22.15
CA GLU A 127 15.19 -2.76 -22.32
C GLU A 127 15.83 -3.18 -21.00
N VAL A 128 15.56 -2.45 -19.92
CA VAL A 128 16.21 -2.65 -18.62
C VAL A 128 15.15 -2.62 -17.51
N ILE A 129 15.01 -3.71 -16.78
CA ILE A 129 14.26 -3.73 -15.52
C ILE A 129 15.23 -3.37 -14.41
N ALA A 130 15.04 -2.23 -13.79
CA ALA A 130 15.80 -1.83 -12.61
C ALA A 130 15.15 -2.40 -11.35
N LEU A 131 15.96 -2.85 -10.41
CA LEU A 131 15.51 -3.40 -9.13
C LEU A 131 15.80 -2.44 -7.98
N ASN A 132 14.84 -2.33 -7.10
CA ASN A 132 14.97 -1.69 -5.80
C ASN A 132 15.03 -2.79 -4.74
N VAL A 133 16.15 -2.85 -4.04
CA VAL A 133 16.37 -3.82 -2.97
C VAL A 133 16.35 -3.07 -1.64
N ALA A 134 15.52 -3.53 -0.71
CA ALA A 134 15.42 -2.93 0.61
C ALA A 134 16.80 -2.92 1.32
N GLY A 135 17.10 -1.79 1.96
CA GLY A 135 18.37 -1.62 2.69
C GLY A 135 19.58 -1.30 1.82
N GLY A 136 19.38 -1.05 0.51
CA GLY A 136 20.47 -0.66 -0.39
C GLY A 136 21.43 -1.80 -0.77
N LEU A 137 21.02 -3.02 -0.56
CA LEU A 137 21.81 -4.20 -0.91
C LEU A 137 21.84 -4.41 -2.42
N ASP A 138 22.96 -4.87 -2.94
CA ASP A 138 23.10 -5.35 -4.32
C ASP A 138 22.96 -6.87 -4.32
N ILE A 139 22.01 -7.38 -5.09
CA ILE A 139 21.78 -8.83 -5.22
C ILE A 139 22.58 -9.45 -6.36
N TYR A 140 23.45 -8.68 -7.03
CA TYR A 140 24.19 -9.16 -8.18
C TYR A 140 25.07 -10.38 -7.84
N ASP A 141 25.69 -10.35 -6.66
CA ASP A 141 26.58 -11.44 -6.21
C ASP A 141 25.81 -12.67 -5.70
N ASP A 142 24.49 -12.52 -5.47
CA ASP A 142 23.61 -13.62 -5.03
C ASP A 142 22.98 -14.38 -6.20
N VAL A 143 23.16 -13.91 -7.43
CA VAL A 143 22.56 -14.50 -8.63
C VAL A 143 23.60 -15.26 -9.45
N GLU A 144 23.35 -16.53 -9.68
CA GLU A 144 24.22 -17.39 -10.51
C GLU A 144 23.68 -17.54 -11.93
N VAL A 145 24.59 -17.63 -12.91
CA VAL A 145 24.22 -17.91 -14.30
C VAL A 145 23.52 -19.27 -14.42
N GLY A 146 22.38 -19.27 -15.09
CA GLY A 146 21.56 -20.47 -15.26
C GLY A 146 20.47 -20.67 -14.20
N ARG A 147 20.43 -19.82 -13.17
CA ARG A 147 19.33 -19.81 -12.19
C ARG A 147 18.12 -19.08 -12.75
N GLN A 148 16.95 -19.47 -12.27
CA GLN A 148 15.68 -18.84 -12.63
C GLN A 148 15.36 -17.71 -11.66
N VAL A 149 14.94 -16.57 -12.23
CA VAL A 149 14.42 -15.43 -11.48
C VAL A 149 12.94 -15.26 -11.84
N LEU A 150 12.08 -15.15 -10.86
CA LEU A 150 10.64 -14.89 -11.02
C LEU A 150 10.36 -13.41 -10.75
N VAL A 151 9.60 -12.77 -11.64
CA VAL A 151 9.21 -11.36 -11.54
C VAL A 151 7.70 -11.24 -11.59
#